data_02d1291f51e99b2b1c727f0266e665a3
#
_entry.id   02d1291f51e99b2b1c727f0266e665a3
#
_cell.length_a   1.000
_cell.length_b   1.000
_cell.length_c   1.000
_cell.angle_alpha   90.00
_cell.angle_beta   90.00
_cell.angle_gamma   90.00
#
_symmetry.space_group_name_H-M   'P 1'
#
loop_
_entity.id
_entity.type
_entity.pdbx_description
1 polymer ?
#
loop_
_entity_poly.entity_id
_entity_poly.type
_entity_poly.pdbx_seq_one_letter_code
_entity_poly.pdbx_strand_id
1 'polypeptide(L)'
;MDSQPEVGKDKWAFNREEVMLTCRAGHALYVINPSTLVQYPLNDVAREQVASGKTTAKPIEIIQIDDPTKPGEKMSLAPFVERAEKLC
;
A
#
# COMPACT_ATOMS: atom_id res chain seq x y z
N MET A 1 -3.83 11.66 2.58
CA MET A 1 -3.08 10.77 3.50
C MET A 1 -4.07 9.92 4.29
N ASP A 2 -3.81 8.64 4.41
CA ASP A 2 -4.70 7.72 5.14
C ASP A 2 -4.08 7.32 6.47
N SER A 3 -4.92 7.27 7.49
CA SER A 3 -4.50 6.92 8.84
C SER A 3 -5.34 5.75 9.38
N GLN A 4 -4.81 5.08 10.40
CA GLN A 4 -5.49 3.95 11.03
C GLN A 4 -6.91 4.30 11.51
N PRO A 5 -7.17 5.44 12.18
CA PRO A 5 -8.53 5.80 12.58
C PRO A 5 -9.50 6.04 11.43
N GLU A 6 -9.03 6.54 10.29
CA GLU A 6 -9.88 6.78 9.13
C GLU A 6 -10.33 5.51 8.45
N VAL A 7 -9.43 4.56 8.27
CA VAL A 7 -9.71 3.31 7.59
C VAL A 7 -10.45 2.32 8.50
N GLY A 8 -10.17 2.38 9.78
CA GLY A 8 -10.67 1.44 10.75
C GLY A 8 -9.57 0.47 11.19
N LYS A 9 -9.43 0.30 12.49
CA LYS A 9 -8.37 -0.50 13.08
C LYS A 9 -8.38 -1.96 12.60
N ASP A 10 -9.57 -2.49 12.38
CA ASP A 10 -9.76 -3.87 11.92
C ASP A 10 -9.41 -4.08 10.45
N LYS A 11 -9.35 -3.00 9.67
CA LYS A 11 -9.01 -3.04 8.24
C LYS A 11 -7.59 -2.56 7.95
N TRP A 12 -6.94 -1.96 8.93
CA TRP A 12 -5.60 -1.41 8.75
C TRP A 12 -4.58 -2.52 8.55
N ALA A 13 -3.82 -2.45 7.46
CA ALA A 13 -2.95 -3.53 7.02
C ALA A 13 -1.45 -3.24 7.22
N PHE A 14 -1.11 -2.09 7.81
CA PHE A 14 0.27 -1.64 7.87
C PHE A 14 0.78 -1.49 9.31
N ASN A 15 2.10 -1.62 9.48
CA ASN A 15 2.75 -1.41 10.76
C ASN A 15 3.09 0.08 11.03
N ARG A 16 2.49 0.98 10.26
CA ARG A 16 2.62 2.44 10.40
C ARG A 16 1.26 3.02 10.75
N GLU A 17 1.25 4.14 11.47
CA GLU A 17 0.00 4.81 11.84
C GLU A 17 -0.63 5.55 10.66
N GLU A 18 0.20 6.04 9.74
CA GLU A 18 -0.25 6.78 8.56
C GLU A 18 0.52 6.35 7.33
N VAL A 19 -0.14 6.35 6.20
CA VAL A 19 0.47 6.14 4.90
C VAL A 19 -0.14 7.10 3.90
N MET A 20 0.61 7.43 2.85
CA MET A 20 0.09 8.17 1.70
C MET A 20 -0.22 7.19 0.59
N LEU A 21 -1.34 7.42 -0.10
CA LEU A 21 -1.69 6.65 -1.28
C LEU A 21 -1.55 7.54 -2.51
N THR A 22 -1.14 6.97 -3.63
CA THR A 22 -1.03 7.71 -4.88
C THR A 22 -1.40 6.82 -6.06
N CYS A 23 -1.95 7.44 -7.10
CA CYS A 23 -2.20 6.81 -8.39
C CYS A 23 -1.35 7.51 -9.44
N ARG A 24 -0.54 6.73 -10.15
CA ARG A 24 0.32 7.25 -11.23
C ARG A 24 -0.18 6.78 -12.59
N ALA A 25 0.43 7.31 -13.64
CA ALA A 25 0.06 6.99 -15.00
C ALA A 25 -0.06 5.47 -15.22
N GLY A 26 -1.13 5.04 -15.88
CA GLY A 26 -1.41 3.62 -16.13
C GLY A 26 -2.08 2.92 -14.96
N HIS A 27 -2.65 3.65 -14.01
CA HIS A 27 -3.28 3.11 -12.79
C HIS A 27 -2.28 2.38 -11.89
N ALA A 28 -1.05 2.85 -11.85
CA ALA A 28 -0.04 2.31 -10.94
C ALA A 28 -0.28 2.89 -9.53
N LEU A 29 -0.66 2.04 -8.58
CA LEU A 29 -0.99 2.44 -7.22
C LEU A 29 0.19 2.19 -6.29
N TYR A 30 0.53 3.19 -5.48
CA TYR A 30 1.63 3.11 -4.53
C TYR A 30 1.22 3.56 -3.15
N VAL A 31 1.81 2.94 -2.14
CA VAL A 31 1.77 3.38 -0.75
C VAL A 31 3.11 4.05 -0.46
N ILE A 32 3.09 5.21 0.17
CA ILE A 32 4.29 5.96 0.51
C ILE A 32 4.34 6.16 2.02
N ASN A 33 5.48 5.84 2.62
CA ASN A 33 5.72 6.16 4.03
C ASN A 33 6.05 7.66 4.13
N PRO A 34 5.21 8.49 4.75
CA PRO A 34 5.43 9.93 4.79
C PRO A 34 6.68 10.35 5.54
N SER A 35 7.18 9.50 6.45
CA SER A 35 8.38 9.81 7.22
C SER A 35 9.66 9.62 6.43
N THR A 36 9.72 8.59 5.58
CA THR A 36 10.92 8.23 4.82
C THR A 36 10.79 8.49 3.33
N LEU A 37 9.56 8.71 2.85
CA LEU A 37 9.20 8.83 1.44
C LEU A 37 9.49 7.57 0.63
N VAL A 38 9.68 6.44 1.28
CA VAL A 38 9.84 5.14 0.62
C VAL A 38 8.50 4.72 0.03
N GLN A 39 8.52 4.26 -1.21
CA GLN A 39 7.34 3.81 -1.94
C GLN A 39 7.24 2.29 -1.91
N TYR A 40 6.00 1.80 -1.94
CA TYR A 40 5.69 0.36 -2.00
C TYR A 40 4.60 0.14 -3.05
N PRO A 41 4.78 -0.81 -3.99
CA PRO A 41 3.75 -1.06 -5.01
C PRO A 41 2.52 -1.70 -4.37
N LEU A 42 1.34 -1.17 -4.73
CA LEU A 42 0.07 -1.61 -4.17
C LEU A 42 -0.69 -2.56 -5.09
N ASN A 43 -0.45 -2.49 -6.41
CA ASN A 43 -1.10 -3.36 -7.39
C ASN A 43 -0.10 -3.93 -8.39
N ASP A 44 -0.57 -4.77 -9.31
CA ASP A 44 0.28 -5.43 -10.29
C ASP A 44 0.95 -4.48 -11.26
N VAL A 45 0.23 -3.43 -11.68
CA VAL A 45 0.80 -2.41 -12.58
C VAL A 45 2.00 -1.74 -11.92
N ALA A 46 1.86 -1.39 -10.64
CA ALA A 46 2.96 -0.78 -9.89
C ALA A 46 4.14 -1.75 -9.74
N ARG A 47 3.87 -3.02 -9.48
CA ARG A 47 4.92 -4.05 -9.38
C ARG A 47 5.69 -4.20 -10.69
N GLU A 48 5.00 -4.14 -11.81
CA GLU A 48 5.65 -4.21 -13.12
C GLU A 48 6.54 -3.00 -13.39
N GLN A 49 6.11 -1.81 -12.98
CA GLN A 49 6.92 -0.60 -13.13
C GLN A 49 8.20 -0.69 -12.32
N VAL A 50 8.13 -1.24 -11.11
CA VAL A 50 9.31 -1.46 -10.28
C VAL A 50 10.22 -2.51 -10.92
N ALA A 51 9.66 -3.61 -11.37
CA ALA A 51 10.43 -4.70 -11.98
C ALA A 51 11.13 -4.27 -13.28
N SER A 52 10.51 -3.38 -14.05
CA SER A 52 11.08 -2.88 -15.30
C SER A 52 12.05 -1.71 -15.09
N GLY A 53 12.23 -1.25 -13.87
CA GLY A 53 13.15 -0.17 -13.55
C GLY A 53 12.62 1.24 -13.79
N LYS A 54 11.32 1.38 -14.06
CA LYS A 54 10.71 2.70 -14.27
C LYS A 54 10.65 3.54 -13.01
N THR A 55 10.59 2.90 -11.88
CA THR A 55 10.57 3.56 -10.57
C THR A 55 11.24 2.66 -9.54
N THR A 56 11.65 3.26 -8.42
CA THR A 56 12.26 2.53 -7.32
C THR A 56 11.26 2.41 -6.17
N ALA A 57 11.05 1.19 -5.70
CA ALA A 57 10.17 0.92 -4.56
C ALA A 57 10.62 -0.36 -3.86
N LYS A 58 10.18 -0.52 -2.61
CA LYS A 58 10.45 -1.73 -1.82
C LYS A 58 9.20 -2.60 -1.75
N PRO A 59 9.34 -3.91 -1.48
CA PRO A 59 8.17 -4.78 -1.36
C PRO A 59 7.24 -4.32 -0.23
N ILE A 60 5.93 -4.30 -0.52
CA ILE A 60 4.93 -3.83 0.45
C ILE A 60 4.85 -4.73 1.68
N GLU A 61 5.27 -5.99 1.56
CA GLU A 61 5.28 -6.94 2.66
C GLU A 61 6.13 -6.47 3.84
N ILE A 62 7.08 -5.57 3.60
CA ILE A 62 7.92 -4.99 4.67
C ILE A 62 7.08 -4.24 5.69
N ILE A 63 6.02 -3.57 5.25
CA ILE A 63 5.15 -2.78 6.13
C ILE A 63 3.77 -3.40 6.33
N GLN A 64 3.47 -4.52 5.67
CA GLN A 64 2.20 -5.20 5.76
C GLN A 64 2.19 -6.12 6.99
N ILE A 65 1.14 -6.03 7.81
CA ILE A 65 1.01 -6.86 9.01
C ILE A 65 0.25 -8.15 8.72
N ASP A 66 0.41 -9.13 9.60
CA ASP A 66 -0.29 -10.40 9.51
C ASP A 66 -1.77 -10.23 9.85
N ASP A 67 -2.62 -11.02 9.18
CA ASP A 67 -4.05 -11.07 9.48
C ASP A 67 -4.25 -11.94 10.73
N PRO A 68 -4.77 -11.37 11.83
CA PRO A 68 -4.98 -12.14 13.06
C PRO A 68 -6.04 -13.24 12.94
N THR A 69 -6.91 -13.17 11.91
CA THR A 69 -7.95 -14.17 11.68
C THR A 69 -7.53 -15.25 10.70
N LYS A 70 -6.39 -15.09 10.01
CA LYS A 70 -5.90 -16.02 9.00
C LYS A 70 -4.40 -16.27 9.20
N PRO A 71 -4.03 -17.22 10.07
CA PRO A 71 -2.62 -17.50 10.34
C PRO A 71 -1.82 -17.79 9.07
N GLY A 72 -0.67 -17.16 8.95
CA GLY A 72 0.19 -17.33 7.78
C GLY A 72 -0.13 -16.41 6.60
N GLU A 73 -1.18 -15.59 6.71
CA GLU A 73 -1.56 -14.63 5.66
C GLU A 73 -1.40 -13.20 6.15
N LYS A 74 -1.12 -12.29 5.21
CA LYS A 74 -1.07 -10.86 5.48
C LYS A 74 -2.47 -10.25 5.39
N MET A 75 -2.67 -9.11 6.04
CA MET A 75 -3.92 -8.35 5.93
C MET A 75 -4.20 -7.97 4.49
N SER A 76 -5.48 -8.02 4.10
CA SER A 76 -5.90 -7.64 2.76
C SER A 76 -5.60 -6.18 2.46
N LEU A 77 -5.13 -5.91 1.25
CA LEU A 77 -4.87 -4.55 0.76
C LEU A 77 -6.06 -3.98 -0.01
N ALA A 78 -7.15 -4.73 -0.17
CA ALA A 78 -8.30 -4.30 -0.96
C ALA A 78 -8.86 -2.93 -0.58
N PRO A 79 -9.04 -2.57 0.71
CA PRO A 79 -9.52 -1.24 1.08
C PRO A 79 -8.61 -0.12 0.60
N PHE A 80 -7.30 -0.37 0.60
CA PHE A 80 -6.30 0.62 0.18
C PHE A 80 -6.25 0.74 -1.34
N VAL A 81 -6.40 -0.36 -2.05
CA VAL A 81 -6.50 -0.36 -3.51
C VAL A 81 -7.69 0.49 -3.95
N GLU A 82 -8.85 0.29 -3.35
CA GLU A 82 -10.05 1.07 -3.67
C GLU A 82 -9.85 2.56 -3.40
N ARG A 83 -9.26 2.90 -2.26
CA ARG A 83 -9.01 4.30 -1.91
C ARG A 83 -8.00 4.94 -2.87
N ALA A 84 -6.96 4.22 -3.25
CA ALA A 84 -5.96 4.72 -4.20
C ALA A 84 -6.53 4.89 -5.60
N GLU A 85 -7.39 3.99 -6.05
CA GLU A 85 -8.04 4.09 -7.35
C GLU A 85 -8.88 5.35 -7.50
N LYS A 86 -9.45 5.83 -6.41
CA LYS A 86 -10.23 7.08 -6.42
C LYS A 86 -9.37 8.31 -6.68
N LEU A 87 -8.05 8.18 -6.56
CA LEU A 87 -7.10 9.26 -6.83
C LEU A 87 -6.69 9.32 -8.31
N CYS A 88 -7.07 8.34 -9.08
CA CYS A 88 -6.74 8.28 -10.51
C CYS A 88 -7.53 9.27 -11.35
#